data_50f5d8a6b962ea471a569246c32d4722
#
_entry.id   50f5d8a6b962ea471a569246c32d4722
#
_cell.length_a   1.000
_cell.length_b   1.000
_cell.length_c   1.000
_cell.angle_alpha   90.00
_cell.angle_beta   90.00
_cell.angle_gamma   90.00
#
_symmetry.space_group_name_H-M   'P 1'
#
loop_
_entity.id
_entity.type
_entity.pdbx_description
1 polymer ?
#
loop_
_entity_poly.entity_id
_entity_poly.type
_entity_poly.pdbx_seq_one_letter_code
_entity_poly.pdbx_strand_id
1 'polypeptide(L)'
;MFIVVGLGNPGREYARTRHNVGFDVIDVLSEKHHIQLAKNAMHGQIGEGFVGGEKLVLVKPQTFMNLSGQCVTELVSWYKPEMDHLLLVYDDIDLPLGKLRMREKGSAGTHNGMRSVIGLLGRQDFPRLRVGVGKKPEGWELADWVLSHYQTEADRKTQFDAFLRAADVVDDLMKNGLESAMRMANAPA
;
A
#
# COMPACT_ATOMS: atom_id res chain seq x y z
N MET A 1 -13.36 -3.60 -11.83
CA MET A 1 -12.38 -4.33 -10.99
C MET A 1 -11.29 -3.38 -10.55
N PHE A 2 -10.97 -3.40 -9.26
CA PHE A 2 -9.86 -2.67 -8.69
C PHE A 2 -8.87 -3.64 -8.07
N ILE A 3 -7.58 -3.33 -8.17
CA ILE A 3 -6.51 -4.10 -7.54
C ILE A 3 -5.78 -3.17 -6.58
N VAL A 4 -5.71 -3.56 -5.32
CA VAL A 4 -4.96 -2.82 -4.29
C VAL A 4 -3.80 -3.69 -3.84
N VAL A 5 -2.59 -3.19 -4.03
CA VAL A 5 -1.36 -3.88 -3.67
C VAL A 5 -0.70 -3.14 -2.52
N GLY A 6 -0.60 -3.79 -1.37
CA GLY A 6 0.14 -3.24 -0.24
C GLY A 6 1.55 -3.80 -0.22
N LEU A 7 2.55 -2.92 -0.31
CA LEU A 7 3.96 -3.33 -0.31
C LEU A 7 4.46 -3.58 1.10
N GLY A 8 5.27 -4.61 1.26
CA GLY A 8 5.86 -5.01 2.53
C GLY A 8 6.80 -6.19 2.38
N ASN A 9 7.34 -6.63 3.49
CA ASN A 9 8.18 -7.82 3.58
C ASN A 9 7.43 -8.93 4.31
N PRO A 10 7.39 -10.16 3.77
CA PRO A 10 6.77 -11.28 4.46
C PRO A 10 7.61 -11.74 5.65
N GLY A 11 6.94 -12.32 6.63
CA GLY A 11 7.58 -12.89 7.81
C GLY A 11 7.29 -12.10 9.09
N ARG A 12 7.31 -12.83 10.22
CA ARG A 12 7.01 -12.24 11.54
C ARG A 12 7.97 -11.15 11.95
N GLU A 13 9.23 -11.24 11.54
CA GLU A 13 10.27 -10.28 11.87
C GLU A 13 10.00 -8.88 11.28
N TYR A 14 9.23 -8.81 10.20
CA TYR A 14 8.89 -7.54 9.55
C TYR A 14 7.50 -7.04 9.91
N ALA A 15 6.70 -7.85 10.58
CA ALA A 15 5.33 -7.50 10.92
C ALA A 15 5.29 -6.22 11.77
N ARG A 16 4.41 -5.30 11.39
CA ARG A 16 4.19 -4.03 12.08
C ARG A 16 5.38 -3.09 12.09
N THR A 17 6.34 -3.28 11.19
CA THR A 17 7.38 -2.29 10.95
C THR A 17 6.84 -1.17 10.07
N ARG A 18 7.56 -0.03 10.05
CA ARG A 18 7.21 1.11 9.20
C ARG A 18 7.11 0.72 7.73
N HIS A 19 8.00 -0.13 7.28
CA HIS A 19 8.04 -0.57 5.87
C HIS A 19 6.85 -1.46 5.49
N ASN A 20 6.12 -2.00 6.48
CA ASN A 20 4.99 -2.90 6.24
C ASN A 20 3.61 -2.22 6.34
N VAL A 21 3.54 -0.89 6.33
CA VAL A 21 2.24 -0.20 6.36
C VAL A 21 1.32 -0.62 5.21
N GLY A 22 1.89 -0.94 4.05
CA GLY A 22 1.10 -1.45 2.93
C GLY A 22 0.40 -2.75 3.27
N PHE A 23 1.11 -3.68 3.90
CA PHE A 23 0.52 -4.94 4.38
C PHE A 23 -0.57 -4.66 5.42
N ASP A 24 -0.34 -3.73 6.32
CA ASP A 24 -1.30 -3.40 7.37
C ASP A 24 -2.60 -2.83 6.80
N VAL A 25 -2.52 -1.99 5.77
CA VAL A 25 -3.71 -1.46 5.09
C VAL A 25 -4.47 -2.60 4.39
N ILE A 26 -3.77 -3.53 3.75
CA ILE A 26 -4.43 -4.70 3.14
C ILE A 26 -5.15 -5.54 4.21
N ASP A 27 -4.55 -5.73 5.38
CA ASP A 27 -5.20 -6.46 6.47
C ASP A 27 -6.49 -5.76 6.93
N VAL A 28 -6.49 -4.45 7.05
CA VAL A 28 -7.69 -3.69 7.40
C VAL A 28 -8.78 -3.85 6.33
N LEU A 29 -8.41 -3.74 5.06
CA LEU A 29 -9.36 -3.94 3.95
C LEU A 29 -9.92 -5.37 3.92
N SER A 30 -9.05 -6.35 4.13
CA SER A 30 -9.43 -7.77 4.21
C SER A 30 -10.48 -8.01 5.30
N GLU A 31 -10.25 -7.47 6.47
CA GLU A 31 -11.19 -7.60 7.59
C GLU A 31 -12.48 -6.82 7.36
N LYS A 32 -12.38 -5.59 6.90
CA LYS A 32 -13.53 -4.73 6.65
C LYS A 32 -14.51 -5.32 5.64
N HIS A 33 -14.00 -5.92 4.58
CA HIS A 33 -14.81 -6.44 3.48
C HIS A 33 -14.94 -7.96 3.49
N HIS A 34 -14.45 -8.65 4.51
CA HIS A 34 -14.50 -10.11 4.63
C HIS A 34 -13.90 -10.81 3.42
N ILE A 35 -12.74 -10.31 2.94
CA ILE A 35 -11.99 -10.88 1.84
C ILE A 35 -10.77 -11.59 2.40
N GLN A 36 -10.75 -12.91 2.38
CA GLN A 36 -9.61 -13.69 2.84
C GLN A 36 -8.51 -13.70 1.79
N LEU A 37 -7.26 -13.51 2.22
CA LEU A 37 -6.08 -13.60 1.38
C LEU A 37 -5.64 -15.07 1.25
N ALA A 38 -6.50 -15.90 0.67
CA ALA A 38 -6.36 -17.34 0.69
C ALA A 38 -5.61 -17.92 -0.50
N LYS A 39 -5.38 -17.14 -1.56
CA LYS A 39 -4.73 -17.61 -2.77
C LYS A 39 -3.27 -17.21 -2.79
N ASN A 40 -2.38 -18.17 -3.04
CA ASN A 40 -0.95 -17.92 -3.24
C ASN A 40 -0.66 -18.09 -4.72
N ALA A 41 -0.43 -16.99 -5.43
CA ALA A 41 -0.16 -16.97 -6.86
C ALA A 41 0.54 -15.66 -7.24
N MET A 42 1.20 -15.65 -8.38
CA MET A 42 1.81 -14.44 -8.92
C MET A 42 2.76 -13.76 -7.89
N HIS A 43 3.49 -14.56 -7.13
CA HIS A 43 4.39 -14.12 -6.07
C HIS A 43 3.70 -13.30 -4.98
N GLY A 44 2.41 -13.52 -4.75
CA GLY A 44 1.65 -12.76 -3.77
C GLY A 44 0.64 -13.60 -3.00
N GLN A 45 0.19 -13.07 -1.88
CA GLN A 45 -1.02 -13.51 -1.20
C GLN A 45 -2.17 -12.67 -1.72
N ILE A 46 -3.20 -13.32 -2.26
CA ILE A 46 -4.28 -12.66 -3.00
C ILE A 46 -5.62 -13.02 -2.41
N GLY A 47 -6.47 -12.03 -2.22
CA GLY A 47 -7.88 -12.19 -1.90
C GLY A 47 -8.75 -11.50 -2.94
N GLU A 48 -9.82 -12.16 -3.34
CA GLU A 48 -10.78 -11.61 -4.29
C GLU A 48 -12.17 -11.55 -3.66
N GLY A 49 -12.87 -10.47 -3.86
CA GLY A 49 -14.22 -10.27 -3.36
C GLY A 49 -14.95 -9.15 -4.08
N PHE A 50 -16.12 -8.80 -3.59
CA PHE A 50 -16.94 -7.75 -4.18
C PHE A 50 -17.32 -6.73 -3.11
N VAL A 51 -17.23 -5.46 -3.46
CA VAL A 51 -17.62 -4.34 -2.64
C VAL A 51 -18.57 -3.47 -3.46
N GLY A 52 -19.81 -3.37 -3.03
CA GLY A 52 -20.83 -2.62 -3.78
C GLY A 52 -21.02 -3.10 -5.22
N GLY A 53 -20.86 -4.42 -5.47
CA GLY A 53 -20.98 -5.00 -6.80
C GLY A 53 -19.74 -4.89 -7.68
N GLU A 54 -18.70 -4.20 -7.22
CA GLU A 54 -17.43 -4.05 -7.93
C GLU A 54 -16.39 -5.04 -7.36
N LYS A 55 -15.66 -5.71 -8.25
CA LYS A 55 -14.63 -6.66 -7.83
C LYS A 55 -13.44 -5.93 -7.24
N LEU A 56 -13.01 -6.38 -6.05
CA LEU A 56 -11.82 -5.90 -5.37
C LEU A 56 -10.83 -7.06 -5.19
N VAL A 57 -9.61 -6.85 -5.67
CA VAL A 57 -8.49 -7.78 -5.51
C VAL A 57 -7.50 -7.15 -4.53
N LEU A 58 -7.24 -7.84 -3.43
CA LEU A 58 -6.27 -7.41 -2.41
C LEU A 58 -5.02 -8.27 -2.51
N VAL A 59 -3.86 -7.62 -2.51
CA VAL A 59 -2.60 -8.34 -2.71
C VAL A 59 -1.52 -7.87 -1.74
N LYS A 60 -0.83 -8.84 -1.14
CA LYS A 60 0.43 -8.64 -0.44
C LYS A 60 1.52 -9.37 -1.22
N PRO A 61 2.44 -8.66 -1.92
CA PRO A 61 3.59 -9.33 -2.55
C PRO A 61 4.41 -10.11 -1.52
N GLN A 62 4.85 -11.31 -1.90
CA GLN A 62 5.64 -12.18 -1.02
C GLN A 62 7.09 -12.28 -1.49
N THR A 63 7.53 -11.31 -2.29
CA THR A 63 8.82 -11.26 -2.95
C THR A 63 9.94 -10.66 -2.13
N PHE A 64 9.64 -10.13 -0.95
CA PHE A 64 10.41 -9.09 -0.26
C PHE A 64 10.37 -7.75 -1.03
N MET A 65 10.59 -6.65 -0.31
CA MET A 65 10.28 -5.30 -0.80
C MET A 65 10.98 -4.97 -2.12
N ASN A 66 12.27 -5.25 -2.22
CA ASN A 66 13.06 -4.89 -3.41
C ASN A 66 12.71 -5.64 -4.69
N LEU A 67 11.88 -6.68 -4.59
CA LEU A 67 11.42 -7.48 -5.73
C LEU A 67 9.90 -7.37 -5.95
N SER A 68 9.27 -6.37 -5.35
CA SER A 68 7.81 -6.18 -5.43
C SER A 68 7.27 -6.11 -6.87
N GLY A 69 8.08 -5.62 -7.80
CA GLY A 69 7.70 -5.52 -9.20
C GLY A 69 7.43 -6.87 -9.86
N GLN A 70 8.04 -7.96 -9.38
CA GLN A 70 7.76 -9.30 -9.91
C GLN A 70 6.28 -9.66 -9.72
N CYS A 71 5.75 -9.39 -8.54
CA CYS A 71 4.35 -9.62 -8.24
C CYS A 71 3.44 -8.70 -9.07
N VAL A 72 3.69 -7.40 -9.04
CA VAL A 72 2.83 -6.41 -9.71
C VAL A 72 2.78 -6.65 -11.22
N THR A 73 3.91 -6.97 -11.84
CA THR A 73 3.97 -7.24 -13.27
C THR A 73 3.09 -8.45 -13.65
N GLU A 74 3.14 -9.51 -12.87
CA GLU A 74 2.30 -10.69 -13.09
C GLU A 74 0.82 -10.38 -12.86
N LEU A 75 0.48 -9.56 -11.84
CA LEU A 75 -0.89 -9.13 -11.60
C LEU A 75 -1.45 -8.37 -12.80
N VAL A 76 -0.69 -7.42 -13.32
CA VAL A 76 -1.11 -6.61 -14.47
C VAL A 76 -1.28 -7.49 -15.71
N SER A 77 -0.38 -8.44 -15.93
CA SER A 77 -0.46 -9.38 -17.05
C SER A 77 -1.69 -10.28 -16.95
N TRP A 78 -2.01 -10.75 -15.75
CA TRP A 78 -3.13 -11.68 -15.54
C TRP A 78 -4.49 -10.98 -15.52
N TYR A 79 -4.63 -9.94 -14.70
CA TYR A 79 -5.92 -9.26 -14.51
C TYR A 79 -6.21 -8.20 -15.56
N LYS A 80 -5.17 -7.64 -16.19
CA LYS A 80 -5.28 -6.58 -17.21
C LYS A 80 -6.16 -5.42 -16.78
N PRO A 81 -5.87 -4.80 -15.60
CA PRO A 81 -6.68 -3.71 -15.11
C PRO A 81 -6.46 -2.44 -15.95
N GLU A 82 -7.45 -1.55 -15.93
CA GLU A 82 -7.17 -0.16 -16.28
C GLU A 82 -6.18 0.39 -15.25
N MET A 83 -5.21 1.20 -15.69
CA MET A 83 -4.11 1.61 -14.81
C MET A 83 -4.57 2.51 -13.66
N ASP A 84 -5.64 3.25 -13.81
CA ASP A 84 -6.24 4.04 -12.73
C ASP A 84 -7.01 3.17 -11.71
N HIS A 85 -7.16 1.88 -11.97
CA HIS A 85 -7.74 0.89 -11.06
C HIS A 85 -6.69 0.02 -10.36
N LEU A 86 -5.41 0.32 -10.56
CA LEU A 86 -4.30 -0.32 -9.84
C LEU A 86 -3.76 0.67 -8.79
N LEU A 87 -3.97 0.36 -7.53
CA LEU A 87 -3.51 1.21 -6.43
C LEU A 87 -2.38 0.54 -5.67
N LEU A 88 -1.24 1.21 -5.57
CA LEU A 88 -0.11 0.78 -4.74
C LEU A 88 -0.14 1.54 -3.41
N VAL A 89 0.00 0.81 -2.29
CA VAL A 89 0.02 1.39 -0.94
C VAL A 89 1.36 1.09 -0.29
N TYR A 90 2.05 2.11 0.18
CA TYR A 90 3.39 1.97 0.75
C TYR A 90 3.76 3.12 1.70
N ASP A 91 4.88 2.96 2.39
CA ASP A 91 5.38 3.92 3.38
C ASP A 91 6.10 5.11 2.74
N ASP A 92 5.96 6.27 3.37
CA ASP A 92 6.64 7.49 2.96
C ASP A 92 7.34 8.13 4.15
N ILE A 93 8.67 8.24 4.07
CA ILE A 93 9.50 8.83 5.12
C ILE A 93 9.47 10.35 5.14
N ASP A 94 8.94 10.98 4.11
CA ASP A 94 8.84 12.44 4.00
C ASP A 94 7.50 12.97 4.52
N LEU A 95 6.57 12.08 4.87
CA LEU A 95 5.29 12.44 5.46
C LEU A 95 5.29 12.16 6.97
N PRO A 96 4.70 13.06 7.76
CA PRO A 96 4.52 12.80 9.20
C PRO A 96 3.77 11.50 9.46
N LEU A 97 4.02 10.91 10.61
CA LEU A 97 3.34 9.70 11.05
C LEU A 97 1.82 9.88 10.96
N GLY A 98 1.17 8.91 10.33
CA GLY A 98 -0.28 8.91 10.21
C GLY A 98 -0.86 9.78 9.11
N LYS A 99 -0.03 10.51 8.39
CA LYS A 99 -0.48 11.32 7.25
C LYS A 99 -0.63 10.47 6.01
N LEU A 100 -1.68 10.70 5.24
CA LEU A 100 -1.90 10.06 3.95
C LEU A 100 -1.64 11.04 2.80
N ARG A 101 -1.13 10.52 1.70
CA ARG A 101 -0.97 11.28 0.46
C ARG A 101 -1.25 10.37 -0.72
N MET A 102 -2.19 10.78 -1.57
CA MET A 102 -2.50 10.04 -2.80
C MET A 102 -2.10 10.85 -4.01
N ARG A 103 -1.49 10.17 -4.97
CA ARG A 103 -1.10 10.75 -6.27
C ARG A 103 -1.58 9.82 -7.38
N GLU A 104 -1.93 10.42 -8.50
CA GLU A 104 -2.36 9.71 -9.70
C GLU A 104 -1.21 9.00 -10.40
N LYS A 105 0.00 9.59 -10.34
CA LYS A 105 1.20 9.10 -10.99
C LYS A 105 2.44 9.68 -10.30
N GLY A 106 3.60 9.16 -10.63
CA GLY A 106 4.85 9.71 -10.15
C GLY A 106 5.99 8.71 -10.07
N SER A 107 7.18 9.22 -9.76
CA SER A 107 8.38 8.40 -9.59
C SER A 107 8.35 7.60 -8.29
N ALA A 108 9.34 6.72 -8.11
CA ALA A 108 9.49 5.92 -6.90
C ALA A 108 10.11 6.69 -5.73
N GLY A 109 10.77 7.83 -5.98
CA GLY A 109 11.58 8.48 -4.98
C GLY A 109 12.67 7.54 -4.47
N THR A 110 12.79 7.40 -3.16
CA THR A 110 13.78 6.52 -2.53
C THR A 110 13.22 5.14 -2.16
N HIS A 111 11.96 4.87 -2.46
CA HIS A 111 11.31 3.63 -2.05
C HIS A 111 11.70 2.47 -2.97
N ASN A 112 12.41 1.47 -2.44
CA ASN A 112 12.93 0.36 -3.21
C ASN A 112 11.84 -0.52 -3.84
N GLY A 113 10.73 -0.73 -3.13
CA GLY A 113 9.59 -1.48 -3.67
C GLY A 113 9.00 -0.80 -4.89
N MET A 114 8.80 0.50 -4.82
CA MET A 114 8.27 1.27 -5.95
C MET A 114 9.26 1.35 -7.11
N ARG A 115 10.56 1.41 -6.83
CA ARG A 115 11.59 1.31 -7.88
C ARG A 115 11.47 -0.01 -8.64
N SER A 116 11.28 -1.09 -7.92
CA SER A 116 11.09 -2.42 -8.51
C SER A 116 9.83 -2.46 -9.39
N VAL A 117 8.71 -1.94 -8.85
CA VAL A 117 7.43 -1.93 -9.60
C VAL A 117 7.55 -1.11 -10.88
N ILE A 118 8.03 0.11 -10.78
CA ILE A 118 8.16 1.02 -11.94
C ILE A 118 9.16 0.46 -12.94
N GLY A 119 10.28 -0.08 -12.47
CA GLY A 119 11.32 -0.64 -13.33
C GLY A 119 10.84 -1.85 -14.14
N LEU A 120 10.16 -2.78 -13.50
CA LEU A 120 9.68 -4.00 -14.18
C LEU A 120 8.41 -3.77 -14.99
N LEU A 121 7.49 -2.93 -14.49
CA LEU A 121 6.26 -2.62 -15.21
C LEU A 121 6.52 -1.70 -16.42
N GLY A 122 7.58 -0.91 -16.35
CA GLY A 122 7.96 0.00 -17.44
C GLY A 122 7.07 1.24 -17.53
N ARG A 123 6.29 1.54 -16.49
CA ARG A 123 5.41 2.71 -16.46
C ARG A 123 5.17 3.16 -15.02
N GLN A 124 4.76 4.41 -14.84
CA GLN A 124 4.51 5.02 -13.55
C GLN A 124 3.16 5.76 -13.47
N ASP A 125 2.30 5.55 -14.45
CA ASP A 125 0.99 6.20 -14.58
C ASP A 125 -0.13 5.38 -13.90
N PHE A 126 0.08 5.06 -12.64
CA PHE A 126 -0.91 4.39 -11.80
C PHE A 126 -1.00 5.08 -10.44
N PRO A 127 -2.18 5.08 -9.80
CA PRO A 127 -2.34 5.70 -8.48
C PRO A 127 -1.52 5.02 -7.40
N ARG A 128 -1.08 5.82 -6.44
CA ARG A 128 -0.41 5.34 -5.25
C ARG A 128 -0.92 6.10 -4.03
N LEU A 129 -1.08 5.37 -2.95
CA LEU A 129 -1.44 5.89 -1.65
C LEU A 129 -0.25 5.73 -0.72
N ARG A 130 0.32 6.85 -0.29
CA ARG A 130 1.45 6.86 0.62
C ARG A 130 0.96 7.06 2.05
N VAL A 131 1.51 6.26 2.96
CA VAL A 131 1.22 6.34 4.39
C VAL A 131 2.47 6.85 5.09
N GLY A 132 2.37 8.01 5.73
CA GLY A 132 3.48 8.63 6.43
C GLY A 132 3.96 7.80 7.61
N VAL A 133 5.26 7.61 7.69
CA VAL A 133 5.91 6.89 8.81
C VAL A 133 6.85 7.78 9.61
N GLY A 134 6.92 9.04 9.24
CA GLY A 134 7.79 10.01 9.90
C GLY A 134 9.20 10.02 9.32
N LYS A 135 9.83 11.18 9.46
CA LYS A 135 11.18 11.41 8.97
C LYS A 135 12.19 10.59 9.79
N LYS A 136 13.15 10.01 9.11
CA LYS A 136 14.27 9.31 9.72
C LYS A 136 14.98 10.23 10.72
N PRO A 137 15.17 9.81 11.99
CA PRO A 137 15.93 10.60 12.95
C PRO A 137 17.38 10.76 12.51
N GLU A 138 18.00 11.85 12.92
CA GLU A 138 19.40 12.09 12.66
C GLU A 138 20.25 10.96 13.26
N GLY A 139 21.25 10.50 12.52
CA GLY A 139 22.12 9.40 12.94
C GLY A 139 21.61 8.00 12.62
N TRP A 140 20.38 7.86 12.15
CA TRP A 140 19.84 6.56 11.74
C TRP A 140 20.13 6.29 10.26
N GLU A 141 20.41 5.04 9.94
CA GLU A 141 20.38 4.58 8.55
C GLU A 141 18.92 4.42 8.10
N LEU A 142 18.65 4.73 6.84
CA LEU A 142 17.30 4.66 6.30
C LEU A 142 16.70 3.25 6.42
N ALA A 143 17.51 2.22 6.08
CA ALA A 143 17.06 0.83 6.16
C ALA A 143 16.64 0.46 7.59
N ASP A 144 17.41 0.88 8.58
CA ASP A 144 17.09 0.59 9.98
C ASP A 144 15.80 1.29 10.42
N TRP A 145 15.61 2.52 9.96
CA TRP A 145 14.41 3.29 10.30
C TRP A 145 13.14 2.63 9.76
N VAL A 146 13.10 2.29 8.47
CA VAL A 146 11.91 1.71 7.85
C VAL A 146 11.63 0.29 8.36
N LEU A 147 12.65 -0.43 8.80
CA LEU A 147 12.50 -1.76 9.39
C LEU A 147 12.25 -1.72 10.91
N SER A 148 12.14 -0.53 11.49
CA SER A 148 11.90 -0.40 12.93
C SER A 148 10.41 -0.36 13.24
N HIS A 149 10.09 -0.72 14.50
CA HIS A 149 8.73 -0.69 15.03
C HIS A 149 8.41 0.68 15.62
N TYR A 150 7.11 0.97 15.79
CA TYR A 150 6.66 2.16 16.49
C TYR A 150 7.00 2.04 17.97
N GLN A 151 7.56 3.11 18.53
CA GLN A 151 8.14 3.07 19.88
C GLN A 151 7.09 3.23 20.99
N THR A 152 5.99 3.92 20.72
CA THR A 152 4.99 4.24 21.74
C THR A 152 3.63 3.70 21.35
N GLU A 153 2.78 3.49 22.34
CA GLU A 153 1.39 3.11 22.12
C GLU A 153 0.64 4.22 21.38
N ALA A 154 0.94 5.50 21.68
CA ALA A 154 0.35 6.63 20.98
C ALA A 154 0.66 6.62 19.50
N ASP A 155 1.91 6.29 19.11
CA ASP A 155 2.30 6.19 17.70
C ASP A 155 1.60 5.02 17.02
N ARG A 156 1.49 3.89 17.69
CA ARG A 156 0.76 2.72 17.15
C ARG A 156 -0.70 3.05 16.89
N LYS A 157 -1.33 3.79 17.82
CA LYS A 157 -2.72 4.22 17.66
C LYS A 157 -2.89 5.19 16.51
N THR A 158 -2.02 6.19 16.42
CA THR A 158 -2.02 7.16 15.32
C THR A 158 -1.92 6.46 13.98
N GLN A 159 -1.04 5.48 13.89
CA GLN A 159 -0.82 4.75 12.65
C GLN A 159 -1.99 3.82 12.32
N PHE A 160 -2.55 3.14 13.32
CA PHE A 160 -3.73 2.32 13.10
C PHE A 160 -4.92 3.15 12.60
N ASP A 161 -5.14 4.33 13.17
CA ASP A 161 -6.17 5.25 12.69
C ASP A 161 -5.92 5.65 11.23
N ALA A 162 -4.65 5.81 10.83
CA ALA A 162 -4.30 6.08 9.44
C ALA A 162 -4.64 4.89 8.52
N PHE A 163 -4.44 3.66 8.98
CA PHE A 163 -4.82 2.47 8.19
C PHE A 163 -6.33 2.40 7.98
N LEU A 164 -7.11 2.77 8.99
CA LEU A 164 -8.58 2.83 8.86
C LEU A 164 -9.00 3.89 7.84
N ARG A 165 -8.37 5.07 7.89
CA ARG A 165 -8.65 6.11 6.90
C ARG A 165 -8.20 5.71 5.50
N ALA A 166 -7.08 5.00 5.38
CA ALA A 166 -6.62 4.47 4.10
C ALA A 166 -7.65 3.51 3.49
N ALA A 167 -8.27 2.66 4.31
CA ALA A 167 -9.34 1.79 3.85
C ALA A 167 -10.55 2.59 3.35
N ASP A 168 -10.90 3.68 4.05
CA ASP A 168 -11.98 4.56 3.61
C ASP A 168 -11.64 5.23 2.26
N VAL A 169 -10.39 5.60 2.05
CA VAL A 169 -9.92 6.15 0.76
C VAL A 169 -10.09 5.13 -0.36
N VAL A 170 -9.77 3.88 -0.12
CA VAL A 170 -9.96 2.81 -1.11
C VAL A 170 -11.45 2.65 -1.45
N ASP A 171 -12.32 2.65 -0.44
CA ASP A 171 -13.76 2.56 -0.65
C ASP A 171 -14.27 3.75 -1.47
N ASP A 172 -13.78 4.93 -1.18
CA ASP A 172 -14.15 6.15 -1.93
C ASP A 172 -13.65 6.08 -3.37
N LEU A 173 -12.43 5.57 -3.59
CA LEU A 173 -11.89 5.34 -4.93
C LEU A 173 -12.82 4.45 -5.75
N MET A 174 -13.27 3.35 -5.17
CA MET A 174 -14.16 2.40 -5.87
C MET A 174 -15.54 2.98 -6.14
N LYS A 175 -16.05 3.77 -5.21
CA LYS A 175 -17.42 4.31 -5.30
C LYS A 175 -17.50 5.61 -6.11
N ASN A 176 -16.56 6.53 -5.90
CA ASN A 176 -16.65 7.91 -6.39
C ASN A 176 -15.52 8.30 -7.33
N GLY A 177 -14.52 7.46 -7.53
CA GLY A 177 -13.42 7.68 -8.46
C GLY A 177 -12.19 8.34 -7.85
N LEU A 178 -11.18 8.49 -8.69
CA LEU A 178 -9.82 8.90 -8.30
C LEU A 178 -9.78 10.31 -7.71
N GLU A 179 -10.46 11.25 -8.33
CA GLU A 179 -10.43 12.65 -7.87
C GLU A 179 -11.00 12.79 -6.46
N SER A 180 -12.12 12.14 -6.17
CA SER A 180 -12.73 12.12 -4.85
C SER A 180 -11.81 11.47 -3.82
N ALA A 181 -11.22 10.32 -4.15
CA ALA A 181 -10.29 9.61 -3.28
C ALA A 181 -9.06 10.46 -2.96
N MET A 182 -8.52 11.17 -3.94
CA MET A 182 -7.37 12.06 -3.72
C MET A 182 -7.73 13.22 -2.78
N ARG A 183 -8.92 13.80 -2.93
CA ARG A 183 -9.36 14.84 -2.01
C ARG A 183 -9.47 14.31 -0.58
N MET A 184 -10.02 13.13 -0.40
CA MET A 184 -10.15 12.51 0.93
C MET A 184 -8.78 12.21 1.53
N ALA A 185 -7.88 11.56 0.78
CA ALA A 185 -6.56 11.20 1.27
C ALA A 185 -5.70 12.41 1.61
N ASN A 186 -5.75 13.46 0.79
CA ASN A 186 -4.89 14.62 0.89
C ASN A 186 -5.46 15.72 1.82
N ALA A 187 -6.65 15.54 2.35
CA ALA A 187 -7.24 16.48 3.29
C ALA A 187 -6.40 16.55 4.58
N PRO A 188 -6.38 17.71 5.26
CA PRO A 188 -5.77 17.78 6.58
C PRO A 188 -6.45 16.80 7.55
N ALA A 189 -5.62 16.18 8.38
CA ALA A 189 -6.11 15.22 9.37
C ALA A 189 -6.89 15.93 10.49
#